data_560de481ffc77be3c9128707550a2ea3
#
_entry.id   560de481ffc77be3c9128707550a2ea3
#
_cell.length_a   1.000
_cell.length_b   1.000
_cell.length_c   1.000
_cell.angle_alpha   90.00
_cell.angle_beta   90.00
_cell.angle_gamma   90.00
#
_symmetry.space_group_name_H-M   'P 1'
#
loop_
_entity.id
_entity.type
_entity.pdbx_description
1 polymer ?
#
loop_
_entity_poly.entity_id
_entity_poly.type
_entity_poly.pdbx_seq_one_letter_code
_entity_poly.pdbx_strand_id
1 'polypeptide(L)'
;GSDAPTADDNFNVTPPGAIDGGADSSPTTSDGGTPDGPAPACDPNASPVPTCLVNEATAVFVSSSLGSYANDGSRAKPVKTLAAALAAAAPTKKRVYACAETYDESLTMIDGVSLFGYFDCATQWSVDTKKFATIQSPSSPAVIAKNLTLVTRLEGVAVVAPNAAAAGGSSIGLLADHASTLVVATAKIQSGDAQDGTDGAAPDGYSLT
;
A
#
# COMPACT_ATOMS: atom_id res chain seq x y z
N GLY A 1 51.19 26.04 36.97
CA GLY A 1 51.18 25.21 38.17
C GLY A 1 50.17 24.11 38.01
N SER A 2 50.70 22.96 37.96
CA SER A 2 50.56 21.81 38.88
C SER A 2 49.36 20.96 38.54
N ASP A 3 49.54 19.87 38.08
CA ASP A 3 50.00 18.50 38.40
C ASP A 3 48.83 17.53 38.39
N ALA A 4 49.01 16.49 37.62
CA ALA A 4 48.27 15.23 37.66
C ALA A 4 48.66 14.46 38.95
N PRO A 5 47.91 13.47 39.38
CA PRO A 5 48.53 12.18 39.46
C PRO A 5 47.75 11.01 38.84
N THR A 6 48.53 10.14 38.29
CA THR A 6 48.40 8.73 38.00
C THR A 6 48.10 7.90 39.24
N ALA A 7 47.27 6.86 39.10
CA ALA A 7 47.41 5.65 39.90
C ALA A 7 46.87 4.44 39.11
N ASP A 8 47.81 3.58 38.80
CA ASP A 8 47.65 2.17 38.48
C ASP A 8 47.09 1.44 39.72
N ASP A 9 46.22 0.47 39.49
CA ASP A 9 46.19 -0.70 40.37
C ASP A 9 45.63 -1.92 39.60
N ASN A 10 46.64 -2.69 39.23
CA ASN A 10 46.58 -4.05 38.73
C ASN A 10 46.32 -4.98 39.94
N PHE A 11 45.21 -5.67 39.95
CA PHE A 11 45.02 -6.77 40.90
C PHE A 11 44.74 -8.06 40.14
N ASN A 12 45.83 -8.78 39.90
CA ASN A 12 45.84 -10.15 39.41
C ASN A 12 45.74 -11.09 40.64
N VAL A 13 44.65 -11.85 40.72
CA VAL A 13 44.54 -12.97 41.68
C VAL A 13 44.19 -14.23 40.92
N THR A 14 45.15 -15.07 40.74
CA THR A 14 45.04 -16.46 40.32
C THR A 14 44.83 -17.35 41.53
N PRO A 15 43.82 -18.21 41.60
CA PRO A 15 43.87 -19.38 42.53
C PRO A 15 44.30 -20.65 41.79
N PRO A 16 44.94 -21.57 42.50
CA PRO A 16 45.59 -22.75 41.91
C PRO A 16 44.63 -23.95 41.75
N GLY A 17 44.84 -24.65 40.68
CA GLY A 17 44.66 -26.01 40.30
C GLY A 17 43.66 -26.94 41.01
N ALA A 18 42.83 -27.57 40.17
CA ALA A 18 42.48 -28.98 40.33
C ALA A 18 42.32 -29.58 38.95
N ILE A 19 43.13 -30.55 38.69
CA ILE A 19 43.06 -31.50 37.60
C ILE A 19 41.94 -32.51 37.89
N ASP A 20 41.03 -32.73 36.98
CA ASP A 20 40.50 -34.07 36.84
C ASP A 20 40.01 -34.31 35.40
N GLY A 21 40.43 -35.42 34.85
CA GLY A 21 40.16 -35.87 33.49
C GLY A 21 38.79 -36.51 33.37
N GLY A 22 38.16 -36.23 32.27
CA GLY A 22 36.94 -36.92 31.87
C GLY A 22 36.65 -36.58 30.42
N ALA A 23 37.14 -37.39 29.50
CA ALA A 23 36.69 -37.38 28.13
C ALA A 23 35.24 -37.88 28.10
N ASP A 24 34.29 -37.00 27.89
CA ASP A 24 32.93 -37.39 27.48
C ASP A 24 32.59 -36.75 26.17
N SER A 25 32.63 -37.62 25.14
CA SER A 25 32.22 -37.29 23.78
C SER A 25 30.70 -37.45 23.70
N SER A 26 29.96 -36.43 24.10
CA SER A 26 28.53 -36.36 23.79
C SER A 26 28.32 -35.47 22.57
N PRO A 27 27.52 -35.91 21.59
CA PRO A 27 27.19 -35.10 20.44
C PRO A 27 26.34 -33.89 20.93
N THR A 28 26.82 -32.69 20.64
CA THR A 28 26.06 -31.46 20.80
C THR A 28 24.81 -31.53 19.89
N THR A 29 23.70 -31.93 20.45
CA THR A 29 22.39 -31.61 19.89
C THR A 29 22.28 -30.08 19.93
N SER A 30 22.29 -29.49 18.77
CA SER A 30 21.85 -28.09 18.60
C SER A 30 20.44 -27.99 19.15
N ASP A 31 20.30 -27.46 20.34
CA ASP A 31 19.03 -26.93 20.80
C ASP A 31 18.65 -25.80 19.86
N GLY A 32 17.84 -26.15 18.88
CA GLY A 32 17.06 -25.19 18.12
C GLY A 32 16.07 -24.52 19.06
N GLY A 33 16.56 -23.50 19.78
CA GLY A 33 15.70 -22.64 20.59
C GLY A 33 14.63 -22.07 19.69
N THR A 34 13.44 -22.63 19.77
CA THR A 34 12.23 -21.92 19.32
C THR A 34 12.18 -20.62 20.11
N PRO A 35 12.06 -19.46 19.45
CA PRO A 35 11.83 -18.22 20.18
C PRO A 35 10.50 -18.35 20.92
N ASP A 36 10.58 -18.50 22.25
CA ASP A 36 9.45 -18.59 23.18
C ASP A 36 8.70 -17.24 23.35
N GLY A 37 8.64 -16.45 22.32
CA GLY A 37 7.81 -15.26 22.27
C GLY A 37 6.59 -15.48 21.40
N PRO A 38 5.39 -14.97 21.72
CA PRO A 38 4.29 -14.95 20.79
C PRO A 38 4.78 -14.29 19.51
N ALA A 39 4.52 -14.95 18.36
CA ALA A 39 4.87 -14.37 17.06
C ALA A 39 4.36 -12.92 17.01
N PRO A 40 5.18 -11.97 16.52
CA PRO A 40 4.78 -10.57 16.51
C PRO A 40 3.42 -10.44 15.84
N ALA A 41 2.48 -9.81 16.55
CA ALA A 41 1.14 -9.60 16.06
C ALA A 41 1.21 -8.87 14.71
N CYS A 42 0.46 -9.37 13.73
CA CYS A 42 0.41 -8.83 12.40
C CYS A 42 -0.24 -7.44 12.43
N ASP A 43 0.53 -6.37 12.29
CA ASP A 43 -0.01 -5.01 12.32
C ASP A 43 -0.84 -4.72 11.05
N PRO A 44 -2.16 -4.53 11.17
CA PRO A 44 -3.01 -4.25 10.04
C PRO A 44 -2.77 -2.86 9.41
N ASN A 45 -2.06 -1.98 10.10
CA ASN A 45 -1.77 -0.62 9.66
C ASN A 45 -0.35 -0.45 9.12
N ALA A 46 0.48 -1.50 9.17
CA ALA A 46 1.83 -1.43 8.64
C ALA A 46 1.84 -1.14 7.12
N SER A 47 2.85 -0.38 6.70
CA SER A 47 3.12 -0.09 5.28
C SER A 47 4.59 -0.40 4.99
N PRO A 48 4.91 -1.24 3.99
CA PRO A 48 3.96 -2.00 3.16
C PRO A 48 3.18 -3.06 3.94
N VAL A 49 2.09 -3.56 3.34
CA VAL A 49 1.28 -4.64 3.93
C VAL A 49 2.18 -5.82 4.31
N PRO A 50 2.14 -6.27 5.58
CA PRO A 50 2.93 -7.43 6.01
C PRO A 50 2.41 -8.72 5.38
N THR A 51 3.32 -9.64 5.08
CA THR A 51 3.02 -10.91 4.39
C THR A 51 1.98 -11.77 5.11
N CYS A 52 1.90 -11.67 6.43
CA CYS A 52 0.90 -12.36 7.25
C CYS A 52 -0.55 -11.93 6.94
N LEU A 53 -0.77 -10.73 6.40
CA LEU A 53 -2.09 -10.26 5.96
C LEU A 53 -2.38 -10.60 4.49
N VAL A 54 -1.38 -11.06 3.73
CA VAL A 54 -1.58 -11.41 2.32
C VAL A 54 -2.19 -12.81 2.24
N ASN A 55 -3.49 -12.91 2.50
CA ASN A 55 -4.24 -14.16 2.48
C ASN A 55 -5.69 -13.93 2.05
N GLU A 56 -6.37 -15.00 1.64
CA GLU A 56 -7.73 -14.96 1.09
C GLU A 56 -8.82 -14.71 2.15
N ALA A 57 -8.52 -14.92 3.42
CA ALA A 57 -9.45 -14.64 4.50
C ALA A 57 -9.63 -13.13 4.72
N THR A 58 -8.58 -12.34 4.43
CA THR A 58 -8.55 -10.90 4.70
C THR A 58 -8.73 -10.03 3.46
N ALA A 59 -8.57 -10.59 2.24
CA ALA A 59 -8.58 -9.81 1.02
C ALA A 59 -9.28 -10.46 -0.17
N VAL A 60 -9.64 -9.62 -1.12
CA VAL A 60 -10.01 -9.98 -2.50
C VAL A 60 -8.83 -9.65 -3.40
N PHE A 61 -8.49 -10.56 -4.29
CA PHE A 61 -7.41 -10.43 -5.25
C PHE A 61 -7.94 -9.98 -6.61
N VAL A 62 -7.25 -9.05 -7.27
CA VAL A 62 -7.67 -8.50 -8.56
C VAL A 62 -6.49 -8.42 -9.54
N SER A 63 -6.72 -8.83 -10.78
CA SER A 63 -5.77 -8.75 -11.88
C SER A 63 -6.51 -8.42 -13.18
N SER A 64 -6.04 -7.43 -13.91
CA SER A 64 -6.63 -7.07 -15.21
C SER A 64 -6.35 -8.11 -16.28
N SER A 65 -5.22 -8.80 -16.21
CA SER A 65 -4.79 -9.81 -17.19
C SER A 65 -5.28 -11.22 -16.85
N LEU A 66 -5.17 -11.66 -15.59
CA LEU A 66 -5.53 -13.00 -15.13
C LEU A 66 -6.98 -13.10 -14.62
N GLY A 67 -7.58 -11.95 -14.36
CA GLY A 67 -8.90 -11.87 -13.73
C GLY A 67 -10.07 -12.15 -14.67
N SER A 68 -11.19 -12.53 -14.08
CA SER A 68 -12.46 -12.69 -14.77
C SER A 68 -13.60 -12.14 -13.92
N TYR A 69 -14.66 -11.67 -14.56
CA TYR A 69 -15.88 -11.21 -13.86
C TYR A 69 -16.62 -12.33 -13.13
N ALA A 70 -16.40 -13.60 -13.53
CA ALA A 70 -17.01 -14.77 -12.91
C ALA A 70 -16.18 -15.36 -11.76
N ASN A 71 -15.00 -14.80 -11.48
CA ASN A 71 -14.09 -15.31 -10.47
C ASN A 71 -14.50 -14.84 -9.06
N ASP A 72 -14.07 -15.61 -8.05
CA ASP A 72 -14.42 -15.39 -6.64
C ASP A 72 -13.49 -14.42 -5.90
N GLY A 73 -12.43 -13.94 -6.55
CA GLY A 73 -11.44 -13.06 -5.96
C GLY A 73 -10.43 -13.74 -5.06
N SER A 74 -10.24 -15.04 -5.20
CA SER A 74 -9.09 -15.77 -4.63
C SER A 74 -7.82 -15.49 -5.42
N ARG A 75 -6.65 -15.88 -4.90
CA ARG A 75 -5.38 -15.76 -5.63
C ARG A 75 -5.38 -16.53 -6.95
N ALA A 76 -5.97 -17.72 -6.93
CA ALA A 76 -6.06 -18.58 -8.11
C ALA A 76 -7.11 -18.12 -9.12
N LYS A 77 -8.11 -17.36 -8.65
CA LYS A 77 -9.23 -16.86 -9.45
C LYS A 77 -9.51 -15.39 -9.13
N PRO A 78 -8.57 -14.47 -9.47
CA PRO A 78 -8.74 -13.05 -9.18
C PRO A 78 -9.91 -12.48 -9.98
N VAL A 79 -10.57 -11.47 -9.43
CA VAL A 79 -11.56 -10.69 -10.20
C VAL A 79 -10.85 -9.78 -11.19
N LYS A 80 -11.59 -9.25 -12.18
CA LYS A 80 -10.97 -8.54 -13.32
C LYS A 80 -10.76 -7.05 -13.07
N THR A 81 -11.64 -6.39 -12.32
CA THR A 81 -11.64 -4.94 -12.14
C THR A 81 -11.50 -4.53 -10.68
N LEU A 82 -10.91 -3.37 -10.43
CA LEU A 82 -10.77 -2.81 -9.09
C LEU A 82 -12.15 -2.52 -8.46
N ALA A 83 -13.07 -2.00 -9.26
CA ALA A 83 -14.43 -1.73 -8.78
C ALA A 83 -15.13 -3.00 -8.30
N ALA A 84 -15.03 -4.12 -9.05
CA ALA A 84 -15.58 -5.41 -8.63
C ALA A 84 -14.90 -5.94 -7.38
N ALA A 85 -13.57 -5.77 -7.26
CA ALA A 85 -12.82 -6.18 -6.08
C ALA A 85 -13.22 -5.40 -4.82
N LEU A 86 -13.36 -4.07 -4.92
CA LEU A 86 -13.83 -3.24 -3.81
C LEU A 86 -15.22 -3.66 -3.35
N ALA A 87 -16.14 -3.86 -4.29
CA ALA A 87 -17.50 -4.31 -3.98
C ALA A 87 -17.53 -5.69 -3.31
N ALA A 88 -16.72 -6.64 -3.78
CA ALA A 88 -16.61 -7.98 -3.21
C ALA A 88 -15.93 -7.97 -1.81
N ALA A 89 -15.02 -7.04 -1.55
CA ALA A 89 -14.34 -6.92 -0.26
C ALA A 89 -15.20 -6.22 0.81
N ALA A 90 -16.14 -5.36 0.41
CA ALA A 90 -16.90 -4.49 1.31
C ALA A 90 -17.66 -5.22 2.43
N PRO A 91 -18.30 -6.37 2.22
CA PRO A 91 -19.05 -7.03 3.28
C PRO A 91 -18.18 -7.53 4.43
N THR A 92 -17.03 -8.14 4.14
CA THR A 92 -16.27 -8.91 5.14
C THR A 92 -14.77 -8.68 5.16
N LYS A 93 -14.12 -8.73 3.99
CA LYS A 93 -12.65 -8.79 3.88
C LYS A 93 -11.95 -7.45 4.09
N LYS A 94 -12.56 -6.36 3.66
CA LYS A 94 -12.09 -4.98 3.83
C LYS A 94 -10.74 -4.63 3.15
N ARG A 95 -10.14 -5.56 2.40
CA ARG A 95 -8.88 -5.36 1.69
C ARG A 95 -8.98 -5.85 0.25
N VAL A 96 -8.32 -5.12 -0.64
CA VAL A 96 -8.13 -5.48 -2.05
C VAL A 96 -6.64 -5.48 -2.35
N TYR A 97 -6.14 -6.57 -2.90
CA TYR A 97 -4.77 -6.71 -3.38
C TYR A 97 -4.77 -6.76 -4.90
N ALA A 98 -4.21 -5.70 -5.50
CA ALA A 98 -4.17 -5.54 -6.93
C ALA A 98 -2.80 -5.92 -7.50
N CYS A 99 -2.80 -6.66 -8.59
CA CYS A 99 -1.62 -6.84 -9.41
C CYS A 99 -1.07 -5.49 -9.85
N ALA A 100 0.23 -5.36 -9.93
CA ALA A 100 0.90 -4.18 -10.48
C ALA A 100 0.76 -4.14 -12.01
N GLU A 101 -0.45 -3.93 -12.46
CA GLU A 101 -0.90 -3.90 -13.85
C GLU A 101 -1.68 -2.61 -14.12
N THR A 102 -2.08 -2.39 -15.38
CA THR A 102 -2.96 -1.27 -15.75
C THR A 102 -4.43 -1.70 -15.70
N TYR A 103 -5.25 -0.84 -15.11
CA TYR A 103 -6.69 -0.95 -14.99
C TYR A 103 -7.33 0.27 -15.65
N ASP A 104 -8.02 0.04 -16.78
CA ASP A 104 -8.67 1.10 -17.56
C ASP A 104 -10.08 1.36 -16.99
N GLU A 105 -10.14 1.99 -15.85
CA GLU A 105 -11.37 2.31 -15.12
C GLU A 105 -11.25 3.54 -14.24
N SER A 106 -12.36 4.25 -14.01
CA SER A 106 -12.47 5.23 -12.93
C SER A 106 -12.88 4.51 -11.66
N LEU A 107 -12.35 4.95 -10.51
CA LEU A 107 -12.54 4.23 -9.26
C LEU A 107 -13.26 5.08 -8.22
N THR A 108 -14.30 4.51 -7.59
CA THR A 108 -14.90 5.09 -6.38
C THR A 108 -14.51 4.21 -5.18
N MET A 109 -13.84 4.82 -4.20
CA MET A 109 -13.47 4.13 -2.96
C MET A 109 -14.71 3.81 -2.14
N ILE A 110 -14.67 2.67 -1.47
CA ILE A 110 -15.75 2.23 -0.56
C ILE A 110 -15.27 2.41 0.88
N ASP A 111 -16.12 2.98 1.74
CA ASP A 111 -15.81 3.25 3.13
C ASP A 111 -15.32 1.99 3.87
N GLY A 112 -14.16 2.10 4.51
CA GLY A 112 -13.49 1.03 5.24
C GLY A 112 -12.90 -0.08 4.38
N VAL A 113 -12.83 0.07 3.03
CA VAL A 113 -12.20 -0.90 2.13
C VAL A 113 -10.91 -0.31 1.56
N SER A 114 -9.78 -0.94 1.85
CA SER A 114 -8.45 -0.48 1.46
C SER A 114 -7.95 -1.19 0.20
N LEU A 115 -7.30 -0.45 -0.69
CA LEU A 115 -6.67 -0.93 -1.92
C LEU A 115 -5.14 -0.85 -1.82
N PHE A 116 -4.49 -1.96 -2.10
CA PHE A 116 -3.03 -2.10 -2.14
C PHE A 116 -2.60 -2.63 -3.51
N GLY A 117 -1.78 -1.88 -4.24
CA GLY A 117 -1.51 -2.08 -5.66
C GLY A 117 -0.08 -2.46 -6.04
N TYR A 118 0.74 -2.92 -5.10
CA TYR A 118 2.16 -3.25 -5.33
C TYR A 118 2.43 -4.77 -5.34
N PHE A 119 1.47 -5.57 -5.85
CA PHE A 119 1.64 -7.02 -5.85
C PHE A 119 2.17 -7.54 -7.19
N ASP A 120 3.21 -8.38 -7.11
CA ASP A 120 3.68 -9.15 -8.24
C ASP A 120 2.92 -10.47 -8.31
N CYS A 121 1.96 -10.55 -9.24
CA CYS A 121 1.09 -11.72 -9.35
C CYS A 121 1.77 -12.91 -10.00
N ALA A 122 2.81 -12.68 -10.82
CA ALA A 122 3.60 -13.75 -11.41
C ALA A 122 4.43 -14.51 -10.35
N THR A 123 4.75 -13.85 -9.24
CA THR A 123 5.49 -14.43 -8.10
C THR A 123 4.59 -14.67 -6.89
N GLN A 124 3.45 -15.31 -7.10
CA GLN A 124 2.50 -15.70 -6.06
C GLN A 124 2.02 -14.53 -5.16
N TRP A 125 1.79 -13.35 -5.77
CA TRP A 125 1.31 -12.17 -5.05
C TRP A 125 2.30 -11.66 -4.01
N SER A 126 3.59 -11.70 -4.34
CA SER A 126 4.61 -11.09 -3.49
C SER A 126 4.51 -9.57 -3.49
N VAL A 127 4.85 -8.96 -2.37
CA VAL A 127 4.91 -7.49 -2.24
C VAL A 127 6.19 -6.98 -2.92
N ASP A 128 6.03 -6.07 -3.89
CA ASP A 128 7.12 -5.33 -4.52
C ASP A 128 6.80 -3.83 -4.55
N THR A 129 7.30 -3.10 -3.57
CA THR A 129 7.04 -1.66 -3.39
C THR A 129 7.58 -0.76 -4.51
N LYS A 130 8.32 -1.31 -5.47
CA LYS A 130 8.78 -0.59 -6.66
C LYS A 130 7.76 -0.65 -7.80
N LYS A 131 6.79 -1.57 -7.72
CA LYS A 131 5.70 -1.74 -8.68
C LYS A 131 4.44 -1.03 -8.20
N PHE A 132 3.56 -0.68 -9.12
CA PHE A 132 2.31 0.02 -8.85
C PHE A 132 1.19 -0.56 -9.70
N ALA A 133 0.02 -0.75 -9.12
CA ALA A 133 -1.20 -0.88 -9.91
C ALA A 133 -1.53 0.48 -10.51
N THR A 134 -1.66 0.56 -11.83
CA THR A 134 -1.95 1.81 -12.54
C THR A 134 -3.43 1.91 -12.83
N ILE A 135 -4.08 2.93 -12.30
CA ILE A 135 -5.46 3.29 -12.62
C ILE A 135 -5.40 4.29 -13.77
N GLN A 136 -5.61 3.82 -14.99
CA GLN A 136 -5.70 4.65 -16.19
C GLN A 136 -7.17 5.02 -16.39
N SER A 137 -7.56 6.16 -15.86
CA SER A 137 -8.98 6.54 -15.90
C SER A 137 -9.43 7.08 -17.25
N PRO A 138 -10.59 6.65 -17.76
CA PRO A 138 -11.19 7.25 -18.94
C PRO A 138 -11.90 8.58 -18.64
N SER A 139 -12.07 8.96 -17.38
CA SER A 139 -12.77 10.18 -16.96
C SER A 139 -12.10 10.87 -15.79
N SER A 140 -12.46 12.14 -15.57
CA SER A 140 -12.04 12.97 -14.44
C SER A 140 -13.26 13.30 -13.56
N PRO A 141 -13.16 13.13 -12.26
CA PRO A 141 -12.03 12.60 -11.44
C PRO A 141 -11.71 11.13 -11.73
N ALA A 142 -10.40 10.77 -11.67
CA ALA A 142 -9.98 9.39 -11.89
C ALA A 142 -10.32 8.48 -10.69
N VAL A 143 -10.07 8.97 -9.48
CA VAL A 143 -10.43 8.31 -8.23
C VAL A 143 -11.29 9.24 -7.39
N ILE A 144 -12.38 8.73 -6.85
CA ILE A 144 -13.29 9.44 -5.94
C ILE A 144 -13.28 8.75 -4.58
N ALA A 145 -12.98 9.53 -3.53
CA ALA A 145 -13.12 9.12 -2.13
C ALA A 145 -14.10 10.09 -1.46
N LYS A 146 -15.31 9.63 -1.17
CA LYS A 146 -16.37 10.48 -0.66
C LYS A 146 -17.07 9.86 0.54
N ASN A 147 -17.37 10.71 1.55
CA ASN A 147 -18.08 10.32 2.77
C ASN A 147 -17.45 9.12 3.48
N LEU A 148 -16.12 9.12 3.61
CA LEU A 148 -15.40 8.06 4.31
C LEU A 148 -15.40 8.33 5.81
N THR A 149 -15.91 7.40 6.59
CA THR A 149 -15.99 7.44 8.06
C THR A 149 -15.04 6.46 8.73
N LEU A 150 -14.65 5.42 8.02
CA LEU A 150 -13.69 4.40 8.45
C LEU A 150 -12.36 4.58 7.75
N VAL A 151 -11.27 4.13 8.39
CA VAL A 151 -9.94 4.16 7.78
C VAL A 151 -9.96 3.40 6.46
N THR A 152 -9.71 4.14 5.39
CA THR A 152 -9.68 3.65 4.00
C THR A 152 -8.32 4.00 3.40
N ARG A 153 -7.57 3.01 2.93
CA ARG A 153 -6.22 3.23 2.38
C ARG A 153 -6.23 3.06 0.87
N LEU A 154 -5.46 3.93 0.22
CA LEU A 154 -5.10 3.86 -1.19
C LEU A 154 -3.57 3.82 -1.24
N GLU A 155 -2.99 2.65 -1.46
CA GLU A 155 -1.56 2.43 -1.31
C GLU A 155 -0.97 1.62 -2.46
N GLY A 156 0.25 1.99 -2.90
CA GLY A 156 0.94 1.28 -3.98
C GLY A 156 0.29 1.47 -5.36
N VAL A 157 -0.34 2.60 -5.60
CA VAL A 157 -1.06 2.88 -6.85
C VAL A 157 -0.48 4.06 -7.62
N ALA A 158 -0.56 3.99 -8.95
CA ALA A 158 -0.38 5.12 -9.84
C ALA A 158 -1.73 5.48 -10.45
N VAL A 159 -2.16 6.72 -10.30
CA VAL A 159 -3.43 7.24 -10.83
C VAL A 159 -3.12 8.20 -11.96
N VAL A 160 -3.73 7.99 -13.12
CA VAL A 160 -3.60 8.86 -14.29
C VAL A 160 -4.99 9.29 -14.73
N ALA A 161 -5.27 10.58 -14.62
CA ALA A 161 -6.51 11.16 -15.11
C ALA A 161 -6.33 11.68 -16.55
N PRO A 162 -7.38 11.64 -17.40
CA PRO A 162 -7.32 12.21 -18.75
C PRO A 162 -7.32 13.75 -18.69
N ASN A 163 -7.01 14.38 -19.80
CA ASN A 163 -7.25 15.81 -19.97
C ASN A 163 -8.73 16.14 -19.79
N ALA A 164 -9.03 17.34 -19.36
CA ALA A 164 -10.39 17.83 -19.26
C ALA A 164 -11.03 17.88 -20.67
N ALA A 165 -12.27 17.41 -20.77
CA ALA A 165 -12.99 17.36 -22.06
C ALA A 165 -13.91 18.58 -22.27
N ALA A 166 -14.41 19.18 -21.19
CA ALA A 166 -15.33 20.33 -21.27
C ALA A 166 -14.58 21.64 -21.21
N ALA A 167 -15.03 22.64 -21.95
CA ALA A 167 -14.48 24.00 -21.87
C ALA A 167 -14.56 24.55 -20.44
N GLY A 168 -13.43 25.08 -19.94
CA GLY A 168 -13.27 25.50 -18.54
C GLY A 168 -13.17 24.36 -17.54
N GLY A 169 -13.11 23.13 -18.01
CA GLY A 169 -13.03 21.93 -17.16
C GLY A 169 -11.64 21.73 -16.55
N SER A 170 -11.61 20.98 -15.46
CA SER A 170 -10.38 20.57 -14.76
C SER A 170 -10.17 19.06 -14.88
N SER A 171 -8.89 18.65 -14.93
CA SER A 171 -8.51 17.26 -14.75
C SER A 171 -8.17 17.00 -13.29
N ILE A 172 -8.73 15.94 -12.71
CA ILE A 172 -8.60 15.61 -11.29
C ILE A 172 -8.18 14.13 -11.16
N GLY A 173 -6.99 13.91 -10.59
CA GLY A 173 -6.52 12.54 -10.33
C GLY A 173 -7.24 11.90 -9.15
N LEU A 174 -7.35 12.60 -8.03
CA LEU A 174 -8.05 12.12 -6.83
C LEU A 174 -8.93 13.25 -6.26
N LEU A 175 -10.21 12.96 -6.12
CA LEU A 175 -11.17 13.82 -5.42
C LEU A 175 -11.47 13.24 -4.04
N ALA A 176 -11.08 13.93 -2.98
CA ALA A 176 -11.43 13.59 -1.61
C ALA A 176 -12.47 14.60 -1.09
N ASP A 177 -13.67 14.13 -0.78
CA ASP A 177 -14.77 14.93 -0.27
C ASP A 177 -15.38 14.26 0.98
N HIS A 178 -15.34 14.95 2.12
CA HIS A 178 -15.73 14.36 3.41
C HIS A 178 -15.03 13.01 3.68
N ALA A 179 -13.73 12.95 3.43
CA ALA A 179 -12.91 11.74 3.49
C ALA A 179 -11.69 11.92 4.42
N SER A 180 -11.89 12.45 5.61
CA SER A 180 -10.82 12.72 6.59
C SER A 180 -10.09 11.46 7.07
N THR A 181 -10.68 10.29 6.88
CA THR A 181 -10.12 8.97 7.22
C THR A 181 -9.40 8.30 6.06
N LEU A 182 -9.29 8.97 4.90
CA LEU A 182 -8.52 8.48 3.77
C LEU A 182 -7.02 8.56 4.06
N VAL A 183 -6.34 7.44 3.86
CA VAL A 183 -4.87 7.37 3.92
C VAL A 183 -4.34 7.07 2.53
N VAL A 184 -3.57 7.99 1.96
CA VAL A 184 -2.88 7.82 0.68
C VAL A 184 -1.39 7.63 0.97
N ALA A 185 -0.84 6.48 0.61
CA ALA A 185 0.55 6.14 0.88
C ALA A 185 1.20 5.47 -0.34
N THR A 186 2.49 5.75 -0.58
CA THR A 186 3.22 5.16 -1.70
C THR A 186 2.43 5.25 -3.01
N ALA A 187 1.86 6.43 -3.31
CA ALA A 187 1.01 6.65 -4.47
C ALA A 187 1.60 7.71 -5.40
N LYS A 188 1.33 7.57 -6.69
CA LYS A 188 1.62 8.57 -7.71
C LYS A 188 0.30 9.04 -8.28
N ILE A 189 -0.01 10.33 -8.21
CA ILE A 189 -1.27 10.86 -8.71
C ILE A 189 -0.95 11.93 -9.75
N GLN A 190 -1.38 11.69 -10.97
CA GLN A 190 -1.18 12.57 -12.11
C GLN A 190 -2.52 12.99 -12.68
N SER A 191 -2.74 14.29 -12.80
CA SER A 191 -3.81 14.86 -13.60
C SER A 191 -3.33 15.11 -15.03
N GLY A 192 -4.26 15.20 -15.97
CA GLY A 192 -4.03 15.72 -17.30
C GLY A 192 -4.17 17.26 -17.32
N ASP A 193 -4.28 17.82 -18.51
CA ASP A 193 -4.42 19.24 -18.70
C ASP A 193 -5.86 19.71 -18.44
N ALA A 194 -6.01 20.94 -17.98
CA ALA A 194 -7.28 21.65 -17.95
C ALA A 194 -7.66 22.09 -19.37
N GLN A 195 -8.96 22.36 -19.60
CA GLN A 195 -9.45 22.88 -20.86
C GLN A 195 -9.75 24.38 -20.71
N ASP A 196 -9.34 25.16 -21.72
CA ASP A 196 -9.64 26.61 -21.76
C ASP A 196 -11.15 26.87 -21.69
N GLY A 197 -11.53 27.98 -21.08
CA GLY A 197 -12.91 28.44 -21.07
C GLY A 197 -13.36 28.89 -22.47
N THR A 198 -14.68 28.99 -22.67
CA THR A 198 -15.21 29.69 -23.86
C THR A 198 -15.02 31.17 -23.73
N ASP A 199 -14.72 31.81 -24.85
CA ASP A 199 -14.66 33.28 -24.90
C ASP A 199 -16.00 33.90 -24.42
N GLY A 200 -15.91 35.01 -23.70
CA GLY A 200 -17.08 35.78 -23.35
C GLY A 200 -17.80 36.32 -24.58
N ALA A 201 -19.12 36.48 -24.49
CA ALA A 201 -19.85 37.15 -25.55
C ALA A 201 -19.28 38.59 -25.77
N ALA A 202 -19.07 38.94 -27.03
CA ALA A 202 -18.72 40.33 -27.34
C ALA A 202 -19.80 41.24 -26.76
N PRO A 203 -19.41 42.36 -26.10
CA PRO A 203 -20.41 43.32 -25.64
C PRO A 203 -21.21 43.82 -26.84
N ASP A 204 -22.53 43.86 -26.73
CA ASP A 204 -23.39 44.49 -27.71
C ASP A 204 -22.87 45.90 -27.95
N GLY A 205 -22.64 46.21 -29.24
CA GLY A 205 -21.96 47.47 -29.61
C GLY A 205 -22.66 48.67 -29.00
N TYR A 206 -21.95 49.43 -28.15
CA TYR A 206 -22.38 50.74 -27.77
C TYR A 206 -22.36 51.65 -29.01
N SER A 207 -23.54 51.91 -29.56
CA SER A 207 -23.70 52.95 -30.53
C SER A 207 -23.60 54.29 -29.78
N LEU A 208 -22.44 54.96 -29.87
CA LEU A 208 -22.32 56.32 -29.44
C LEU A 208 -23.04 57.19 -30.46
N THR A 209 -24.24 57.65 -30.15
CA THR A 209 -24.95 58.71 -30.87
C THR A 209 -24.46 60.07 -30.41
#